data_da31d255bcdee531f889c309d1a16fe4
#
_entry.id   da31d255bcdee531f889c309d1a16fe4
#
_cell.length_a   1.000
_cell.length_b   1.000
_cell.length_c   1.000
_cell.angle_alpha   90.00
_cell.angle_beta   90.00
_cell.angle_gamma   90.00
#
_symmetry.space_group_name_H-M   'P 1'
#
loop_
_entity.id
_entity.type
_entity.pdbx_description
1 polymer ?
#
loop_
_entity_poly.entity_id
_entity_poly.type
_entity_poly.pdbx_seq_one_letter_code
_entity_poly.pdbx_strand_id
1 'polypeptide(L)'
;MTTEDLIIKVTDEMKDLLIEKNRAYGDSATNPSNVFSSGSPIDSLCARIDDKLMRIQNKGINDKTEDTVSDLIGYLILLKVAMYKEKHDEYNEMADSINLGGFCNINGTPIDNIDDLKVHYNIDESVNKKN
;
A
#
# COMPACT_ATOMS: atom_id res chain seq x y z
N MET A 1 -6.71 -2.41 31.09
CA MET A 1 -6.62 -2.20 29.64
C MET A 1 -7.91 -2.63 28.98
N THR A 2 -8.52 -1.73 28.26
CA THR A 2 -9.71 -2.04 27.45
C THR A 2 -9.31 -2.74 26.14
N THR A 3 -10.28 -3.31 25.44
CA THR A 3 -10.03 -3.86 24.09
C THR A 3 -9.55 -2.77 23.13
N GLU A 4 -10.08 -1.56 23.25
CA GLU A 4 -9.64 -0.40 22.45
C GLU A 4 -8.17 -0.06 22.71
N ASP A 5 -7.75 -0.02 23.98
CA ASP A 5 -6.33 0.21 24.33
C ASP A 5 -5.42 -0.86 23.72
N LEU A 6 -5.86 -2.11 23.71
CA LEU A 6 -5.09 -3.22 23.13
C LEU A 6 -5.04 -3.14 21.60
N ILE A 7 -6.11 -2.72 20.93
CA ILE A 7 -6.11 -2.48 19.48
C ILE A 7 -5.10 -1.40 19.13
N ILE A 8 -5.11 -0.28 19.83
CA ILE A 8 -4.15 0.82 19.64
C ILE A 8 -2.72 0.31 19.84
N LYS A 9 -2.48 -0.38 20.94
CA LYS A 9 -1.15 -0.93 21.25
C LYS A 9 -0.64 -1.86 20.14
N VAL A 10 -1.42 -2.86 19.74
CA VAL A 10 -1.03 -3.84 18.72
C VAL A 10 -0.79 -3.17 17.36
N THR A 11 -1.65 -2.23 16.98
CA THR A 11 -1.47 -1.50 15.71
C THR A 11 -0.24 -0.61 15.71
N ASP A 12 0.09 0.06 16.81
CA ASP A 12 1.31 0.85 16.94
C ASP A 12 2.57 -0.02 16.89
N GLU A 13 2.59 -1.16 17.60
CA GLU A 13 3.68 -2.13 17.53
C GLU A 13 3.91 -2.65 16.11
N MET A 14 2.84 -2.98 15.39
CA MET A 14 2.92 -3.44 14.00
C MET A 14 3.40 -2.35 13.05
N LYS A 15 2.94 -1.13 13.22
CA LYS A 15 3.40 0.03 12.44
C LYS A 15 4.91 0.23 12.59
N ASP A 16 5.40 0.28 13.83
CA ASP A 16 6.82 0.51 14.11
C ASP A 16 7.70 -0.62 13.56
N LEU A 17 7.28 -1.87 13.74
CA LEU A 17 7.95 -3.05 13.20
C LEU A 17 8.02 -3.01 11.66
N LEU A 18 6.93 -2.67 11.00
CA LEU A 18 6.88 -2.60 9.53
C LEU A 18 7.76 -1.49 8.97
N ILE A 19 7.77 -0.31 9.60
CA ILE A 19 8.62 0.80 9.20
C ILE A 19 10.11 0.42 9.34
N GLU A 20 10.48 -0.21 10.47
CA GLU A 20 11.84 -0.68 10.70
C GLU A 20 12.26 -1.72 9.66
N LYS A 21 11.45 -2.75 9.44
CA LYS A 21 11.70 -3.78 8.42
C LYS A 21 11.79 -3.17 7.02
N ASN A 22 10.91 -2.26 6.66
CA ASN A 22 10.92 -1.61 5.35
C ASN A 22 12.24 -0.85 5.11
N ARG A 23 12.74 -0.15 6.11
CA ARG A 23 14.05 0.52 6.03
C ARG A 23 15.19 -0.48 5.86
N ALA A 24 15.16 -1.59 6.62
CA ALA A 24 16.18 -2.63 6.54
C ALA A 24 16.22 -3.36 5.18
N TYR A 25 15.06 -3.58 4.57
CA TYR A 25 14.93 -4.25 3.28
C TYR A 25 14.93 -3.29 2.06
N GLY A 26 15.10 -2.00 2.26
CA GLY A 26 15.16 -1.02 1.17
C GLY A 26 13.90 -0.97 0.31
N ASP A 27 12.72 -1.02 0.93
CA ASP A 27 11.42 -0.99 0.25
C ASP A 27 11.14 -2.19 -0.68
N SER A 28 11.78 -3.33 -0.45
CA SER A 28 11.67 -4.51 -1.32
C SER A 28 10.26 -5.10 -1.43
N ALA A 29 9.37 -4.82 -0.48
CA ALA A 29 7.99 -5.32 -0.52
C ALA A 29 7.18 -4.70 -1.66
N THR A 30 7.40 -3.42 -1.97
CA THR A 30 6.72 -2.69 -3.04
C THR A 30 7.61 -2.46 -4.26
N ASN A 31 8.91 -2.66 -4.12
CA ASN A 31 9.91 -2.51 -5.18
C ASN A 31 10.92 -3.68 -5.12
N PRO A 32 10.47 -4.91 -5.43
CA PRO A 32 11.33 -6.10 -5.35
C PRO A 32 12.47 -6.05 -6.37
N SER A 33 13.64 -6.55 -5.98
CA SER A 33 14.80 -6.60 -6.88
C SER A 33 14.66 -7.61 -8.04
N ASN A 34 13.77 -8.60 -7.89
CA ASN A 34 13.49 -9.62 -8.92
C ASN A 34 14.72 -10.28 -9.53
N VAL A 35 15.71 -10.64 -8.69
CA VAL A 35 16.93 -11.32 -9.16
C VAL A 35 16.62 -12.74 -9.63
N PHE A 36 15.81 -13.47 -8.87
CA PHE A 36 15.41 -14.85 -9.14
C PHE A 36 13.92 -14.99 -9.45
N SER A 37 13.10 -14.05 -9.02
CA SER A 37 11.66 -14.01 -9.26
C SER A 37 11.32 -12.95 -10.32
N SER A 38 10.15 -13.07 -10.92
CA SER A 38 9.68 -12.14 -11.97
C SER A 38 8.26 -11.62 -11.69
N GLY A 39 7.71 -11.86 -10.49
CA GLY A 39 6.36 -11.46 -10.13
C GLY A 39 6.23 -9.96 -9.82
N SER A 40 5.00 -9.47 -9.89
CA SER A 40 4.66 -8.14 -9.39
C SER A 40 4.82 -8.07 -7.85
N PRO A 41 4.91 -6.86 -7.25
CA PRO A 41 4.88 -6.73 -5.79
C PRO A 41 3.66 -7.40 -5.16
N ILE A 42 2.48 -7.26 -5.76
CA ILE A 42 1.24 -7.88 -5.28
C ILE A 42 1.33 -9.40 -5.33
N ASP A 43 1.76 -10.00 -6.44
CA ASP A 43 1.91 -11.45 -6.56
C ASP A 43 2.92 -12.00 -5.55
N SER A 44 4.03 -11.30 -5.35
CA SER A 44 5.06 -11.69 -4.37
C SER A 44 4.52 -11.65 -2.94
N LEU A 45 3.74 -10.63 -2.59
CA LEU A 45 3.11 -10.52 -1.28
C LEU A 45 2.02 -11.59 -1.09
N CYS A 46 1.21 -11.86 -2.10
CA CYS A 46 0.21 -12.94 -2.06
C CYS A 46 0.87 -14.30 -1.82
N ALA A 47 1.97 -14.60 -2.49
CA ALA A 47 2.71 -15.85 -2.26
C ALA A 47 3.21 -15.98 -0.82
N ARG A 48 3.71 -14.89 -0.22
CA ARG A 48 4.14 -14.86 1.20
C ARG A 48 2.97 -15.03 2.16
N ILE A 49 1.81 -14.48 1.84
CA ILE A 49 0.58 -14.68 2.62
C ILE A 49 0.16 -16.15 2.56
N ASP A 50 0.20 -16.78 1.40
CA ASP A 50 -0.10 -18.20 1.23
C ASP A 50 0.83 -19.07 2.09
N ASP A 51 2.13 -18.76 2.13
CA ASP A 51 3.11 -19.47 2.96
C ASP A 51 2.77 -19.36 4.46
N LYS A 52 2.36 -18.18 4.92
CA LYS A 52 1.96 -17.97 6.31
C LYS A 52 0.67 -18.70 6.67
N LEU A 53 -0.30 -18.73 5.75
CA LEU A 53 -1.52 -19.52 5.94
C LEU A 53 -1.21 -21.01 6.00
N MET A 54 -0.33 -21.51 5.14
CA MET A 54 0.12 -22.90 5.18
C MET A 54 0.83 -23.23 6.50
N ARG A 55 1.64 -22.32 7.01
CA ARG A 55 2.31 -22.49 8.31
C ARG A 55 1.31 -22.56 9.45
N ILE A 56 0.29 -21.70 9.45
CA ILE A 56 -0.79 -21.76 10.46
C ILE A 56 -1.52 -23.10 10.39
N GLN A 57 -1.81 -23.58 9.19
CA GLN A 57 -2.47 -24.88 8.99
C GLN A 57 -1.65 -26.03 9.56
N ASN A 58 -0.32 -26.01 9.41
CA ASN A 58 0.57 -27.11 9.82
C ASN A 58 1.03 -27.02 11.28
N LYS A 59 1.24 -25.80 11.80
CA LYS A 59 1.81 -25.55 13.13
C LYS A 59 0.85 -24.90 14.12
N GLY A 60 -0.30 -24.41 13.64
CA GLY A 60 -1.23 -23.62 14.44
C GLY A 60 -0.77 -22.16 14.62
N ILE A 61 -1.59 -21.41 15.33
CA ILE A 61 -1.34 -19.96 15.56
C ILE A 61 -0.33 -19.69 16.69
N ASN A 62 -0.03 -20.67 17.52
CA ASN A 62 0.89 -20.59 18.66
C ASN A 62 2.24 -21.23 18.34
N ASP A 63 2.83 -20.92 17.20
CA ASP A 63 4.15 -21.42 16.82
C ASP A 63 5.24 -20.74 17.67
N LYS A 64 6.03 -21.55 18.38
CA LYS A 64 7.11 -21.05 19.25
C LYS A 64 8.35 -20.58 18.50
N THR A 65 8.45 -20.91 17.22
CA THR A 65 9.63 -20.62 16.38
C THR A 65 9.45 -19.37 15.55
N GLU A 66 8.23 -18.90 15.35
CA GLU A 66 7.91 -17.75 14.53
C GLU A 66 6.57 -17.13 14.96
N ASP A 67 6.51 -15.82 15.00
CA ASP A 67 5.24 -15.08 15.17
C ASP A 67 4.52 -14.96 13.84
N THR A 68 3.89 -16.06 13.43
CA THR A 68 3.21 -16.16 12.13
C THR A 68 2.02 -15.22 12.03
N VAL A 69 1.32 -14.93 13.13
CA VAL A 69 0.19 -14.01 13.16
C VAL A 69 0.65 -12.59 12.88
N SER A 70 1.70 -12.12 13.54
CA SER A 70 2.28 -10.79 13.27
C SER A 70 2.83 -10.68 11.86
N ASP A 71 3.49 -11.72 11.35
CA ASP A 71 3.96 -11.76 9.97
C ASP A 71 2.81 -11.66 8.96
N LEU A 72 1.71 -12.37 9.19
CA LEU A 72 0.53 -12.33 8.34
C LEU A 72 -0.11 -10.94 8.35
N ILE A 73 -0.27 -10.32 9.52
CA ILE A 73 -0.76 -8.93 9.63
C ILE A 73 0.13 -7.99 8.83
N GLY A 74 1.44 -8.12 8.99
CA GLY A 74 2.42 -7.31 8.29
C GLY A 74 2.31 -7.43 6.77
N TYR A 75 2.23 -8.64 6.22
CA TYR A 75 2.06 -8.86 4.79
C TYR A 75 0.72 -8.35 4.26
N LEU A 76 -0.36 -8.46 5.02
CA LEU A 76 -1.66 -7.90 4.62
C LEU A 76 -1.64 -6.37 4.57
N ILE A 77 -0.97 -5.71 5.51
CA ILE A 77 -0.77 -4.26 5.47
C ILE A 77 0.07 -3.87 4.25
N LEU A 78 1.18 -4.57 3.99
CA LEU A 78 2.05 -4.33 2.84
C LEU A 78 1.32 -4.58 1.51
N LEU A 79 0.45 -5.58 1.44
CA LEU A 79 -0.41 -5.82 0.28
C LEU A 79 -1.31 -4.62 0.03
N LYS A 80 -1.93 -4.07 1.07
CA LYS A 80 -2.75 -2.86 0.95
C LYS A 80 -1.93 -1.66 0.48
N VAL A 81 -0.70 -1.50 0.97
CA VAL A 81 0.23 -0.45 0.50
C VAL A 81 0.58 -0.63 -0.97
N ALA A 82 0.89 -1.86 -1.40
CA ALA A 82 1.19 -2.16 -2.80
C ALA A 82 0.00 -1.86 -3.73
N MET A 83 -1.21 -2.21 -3.32
CA MET A 83 -2.44 -1.87 -4.05
C MET A 83 -2.67 -0.35 -4.14
N TYR A 84 -2.31 0.40 -3.11
CA TYR A 84 -2.37 1.86 -3.15
C TYR A 84 -1.39 2.45 -4.17
N LYS A 85 -0.14 1.95 -4.19
CA LYS A 85 0.87 2.40 -5.14
C LYS A 85 0.46 2.09 -6.58
N GLU A 86 -0.03 0.88 -6.85
CA GLU A 86 -0.47 0.48 -8.18
C GLU A 86 -1.58 1.40 -8.71
N LYS A 87 -2.60 1.69 -7.91
CA LYS A 87 -3.65 2.64 -8.30
C LYS A 87 -3.13 4.05 -8.53
N HIS A 88 -2.16 4.47 -7.75
CA HIS A 88 -1.56 5.79 -7.90
C HIS A 88 -0.74 5.89 -9.18
N ASP A 89 -0.01 4.84 -9.53
CA ASP A 89 0.77 4.76 -10.75
C ASP A 89 -0.13 4.71 -11.98
N GLU A 90 -1.19 3.90 -11.98
CA GLU A 90 -2.22 3.90 -13.04
C GLU A 90 -2.85 5.29 -13.24
N TYR A 91 -3.13 5.99 -12.15
CA TYR A 91 -3.69 7.34 -12.20
C TYR A 91 -2.70 8.35 -12.81
N ASN A 92 -1.42 8.26 -12.46
CA ASN A 92 -0.37 9.11 -13.01
C ASN A 92 -0.14 8.81 -14.50
N GLU A 93 -0.07 7.54 -14.91
CA GLU A 93 0.03 7.15 -16.30
C GLU A 93 -1.17 7.65 -17.12
N MET A 94 -2.38 7.55 -16.57
CA MET A 94 -3.58 8.08 -17.21
C MET A 94 -3.53 9.62 -17.32
N ALA A 95 -3.06 10.29 -16.27
CA ALA A 95 -2.90 11.75 -16.26
C ALA A 95 -1.86 12.21 -17.28
N ASP A 96 -0.74 11.50 -17.41
CA ASP A 96 0.32 11.77 -18.39
C ASP A 96 -0.15 11.51 -19.83
N SER A 97 -1.07 10.55 -20.03
CA SER A 97 -1.64 10.23 -21.32
C SER A 97 -2.73 11.23 -21.76
N ILE A 98 -3.35 11.96 -20.83
CA ILE A 98 -4.31 13.01 -21.12
C ILE A 98 -3.55 14.24 -21.62
N ASN A 99 -3.88 14.68 -22.83
CA ASN A 99 -3.39 15.96 -23.34
C ASN A 99 -4.06 17.11 -22.58
N LEU A 100 -3.46 17.53 -21.47
CA LEU A 100 -3.97 18.61 -20.63
C LEU A 100 -3.97 19.98 -21.33
N GLY A 101 -3.25 20.13 -22.45
CA GLY A 101 -3.26 21.34 -23.28
C GLY A 101 -4.62 21.70 -23.88
N GLY A 102 -5.60 20.76 -23.86
CA GLY A 102 -6.99 21.01 -24.23
C GLY A 102 -7.88 21.50 -23.10
N PHE A 103 -7.41 21.51 -21.87
CA PHE A 103 -8.15 21.96 -20.70
C PHE A 103 -7.76 23.40 -20.33
N CYS A 104 -8.77 24.22 -20.08
CA CYS A 104 -8.60 25.59 -19.62
C CYS A 104 -9.40 25.79 -18.34
N ASN A 105 -8.92 26.70 -17.46
CA ASN A 105 -9.70 27.15 -16.33
C ASN A 105 -10.83 28.06 -16.78
N ILE A 106 -11.68 28.51 -15.85
CA ILE A 106 -12.84 29.35 -16.12
C ILE A 106 -12.48 30.68 -16.84
N ASN A 107 -11.23 31.14 -16.70
CA ASN A 107 -10.72 32.36 -17.29
C ASN A 107 -10.02 32.12 -18.65
N GLY A 108 -10.06 30.91 -19.20
CA GLY A 108 -9.41 30.53 -20.44
C GLY A 108 -7.91 30.31 -20.34
N THR A 109 -7.34 30.24 -19.11
CA THR A 109 -5.93 29.92 -18.90
C THR A 109 -5.73 28.41 -19.04
N PRO A 110 -4.72 27.96 -19.83
CA PRO A 110 -4.42 26.53 -19.94
C PRO A 110 -4.12 25.89 -18.58
N ILE A 111 -4.60 24.67 -18.41
CA ILE A 111 -4.30 23.84 -17.23
C ILE A 111 -3.16 22.90 -17.60
N ASP A 112 -2.00 23.13 -17.02
CA ASP A 112 -0.75 22.43 -17.37
C ASP A 112 -0.47 21.19 -16.52
N ASN A 113 -1.21 21.03 -15.41
CA ASN A 113 -1.02 19.88 -14.52
C ASN A 113 -2.35 19.38 -13.93
N ILE A 114 -2.31 18.14 -13.42
CA ILE A 114 -3.50 17.46 -12.91
C ILE A 114 -4.01 18.07 -11.59
N ASP A 115 -3.15 18.69 -10.80
CA ASP A 115 -3.52 19.29 -9.53
C ASP A 115 -4.33 20.57 -9.75
N ASP A 116 -3.97 21.37 -10.75
CA ASP A 116 -4.74 22.52 -11.20
C ASP A 116 -6.12 22.11 -11.74
N LEU A 117 -6.18 20.97 -12.44
CA LEU A 117 -7.42 20.39 -12.92
C LEU A 117 -8.33 19.97 -11.75
N LYS A 118 -7.78 19.32 -10.72
CA LYS A 118 -8.52 18.91 -9.52
C LYS A 118 -9.12 20.12 -8.80
N VAL A 119 -8.34 21.16 -8.60
CA VAL A 119 -8.80 22.40 -7.94
C VAL A 119 -9.92 23.04 -8.74
N HIS A 120 -9.76 23.13 -10.07
CA HIS A 120 -10.73 23.79 -10.94
C HIS A 120 -12.09 23.07 -10.98
N TYR A 121 -12.08 21.74 -11.05
CA TYR A 121 -13.29 20.91 -11.11
C TYR A 121 -13.77 20.40 -9.75
N ASN A 122 -13.21 20.93 -8.67
CA ASN A 122 -13.59 20.55 -7.29
C ASN A 122 -13.52 19.04 -7.05
N ILE A 123 -12.52 18.39 -7.64
CA ILE A 123 -12.25 16.97 -7.43
C ILE A 123 -11.62 16.84 -6.05
N ASP A 124 -12.47 16.53 -5.06
CA ASP A 124 -12.08 16.45 -3.67
C ASP A 124 -11.44 15.10 -3.34
N GLU A 125 -10.17 15.16 -2.96
CA GLU A 125 -9.47 13.97 -2.42
C GLU A 125 -9.96 13.58 -1.01
N SER A 126 -10.82 14.39 -0.38
CA SER A 126 -11.32 14.15 0.98
C SER A 126 -12.24 12.92 1.07
N VAL A 127 -12.77 12.43 -0.05
CA VAL A 127 -13.62 11.22 -0.10
C VAL A 127 -12.84 9.97 0.31
N ASN A 128 -11.52 9.96 0.22
CA ASN A 128 -10.67 8.85 0.63
C ASN A 128 -10.13 8.94 2.07
N LYS A 129 -10.46 10.01 2.82
CA LYS A 129 -10.02 10.19 4.22
C LYS A 129 -11.04 9.77 5.27
N LYS A 130 -12.18 9.23 4.84
CA LYS A 130 -13.20 8.66 5.74
C LYS A 130 -13.32 7.16 5.48
N ASN A 131 -12.41 6.42 6.04
CA ASN A 131 -12.62 5.06 6.55
C ASN A 131 -11.35 4.61 7.27
#